data_690ded4509e7042e388d73fcabdb890c
#
_entry.id   690ded4509e7042e388d73fcabdb890c
#
_cell.length_a   1.000
_cell.length_b   1.000
_cell.length_c   1.000
_cell.angle_alpha   90.00
_cell.angle_beta   90.00
_cell.angle_gamma   90.00
#
_symmetry.space_group_name_H-M   'P 1'
#
loop_
_entity.id
_entity.type
_entity.pdbx_description
1 polymer ?
#
loop_
_entity_poly.entity_id
_entity_poly.type
_entity_poly.pdbx_seq_one_letter_code
_entity_poly.pdbx_strand_id
1 'polypeptide(L)'
;MAKQTINIGSSANDGTGSTIRAGGDLINDNFNEIYSYLGDGSNLNSALLTIVDESSTESSINIGERLAITGGTNLTSAVSGDSVNLTLNSSI
;
A
#
# COMPACT_ATOMS: atom_id res chain seq x y z
N MET A 1 0.69 14.69 -2.87
CA MET A 1 -0.40 15.66 -2.63
C MET A 1 -1.09 15.31 -1.31
N ALA A 2 -1.51 16.31 -0.57
CA ALA A 2 -2.16 16.05 0.71
C ALA A 2 -3.63 15.70 0.51
N LYS A 3 -4.20 15.00 1.50
CA LYS A 3 -5.62 14.68 1.50
C LYS A 3 -6.44 15.96 1.46
N GLN A 4 -7.43 16.03 0.58
CA GLN A 4 -8.36 17.14 0.49
C GLN A 4 -9.53 16.90 1.43
N THR A 5 -9.99 17.97 2.10
CA THR A 5 -11.10 17.87 3.05
C THR A 5 -12.23 18.80 2.62
N ILE A 6 -13.45 18.27 2.57
CA ILE A 6 -14.63 19.07 2.28
C ILE A 6 -14.97 19.90 3.50
N ASN A 7 -15.21 21.19 3.29
CA ASN A 7 -15.73 22.06 4.35
C ASN A 7 -17.22 21.82 4.50
N ILE A 8 -17.63 21.22 5.61
CA ILE A 8 -19.04 20.89 5.85
C ILE A 8 -19.81 22.02 6.55
N GLY A 9 -19.12 23.15 6.83
CA GLY A 9 -19.71 24.26 7.56
C GLY A 9 -19.69 24.06 9.07
N SER A 10 -20.28 25.01 9.78
CA SER A 10 -20.31 24.97 11.25
C SER A 10 -21.57 24.29 11.77
N SER A 11 -22.69 24.42 11.04
CA SER A 11 -23.97 23.79 11.40
C SER A 11 -24.78 23.61 10.12
N ALA A 12 -25.85 22.83 10.22
CA ALA A 12 -26.68 22.52 9.07
C ALA A 12 -27.27 23.84 8.49
N ASN A 13 -27.19 23.95 7.17
CA ASN A 13 -27.82 25.04 6.40
C ASN A 13 -27.34 26.44 6.78
N ASP A 14 -26.09 26.57 7.28
CA ASP A 14 -25.55 27.88 7.66
C ASP A 14 -24.85 28.60 6.52
N GLY A 15 -24.74 27.98 5.35
CA GLY A 15 -24.15 28.58 4.17
C GLY A 15 -22.64 28.72 4.20
N THR A 16 -21.95 28.11 5.17
CA THR A 16 -20.49 28.26 5.33
C THR A 16 -19.68 27.07 4.79
N GLY A 17 -20.35 26.00 4.36
CA GLY A 17 -19.67 24.82 3.81
C GLY A 17 -19.31 24.97 2.34
N SER A 18 -18.60 23.98 1.81
CA SER A 18 -18.30 23.89 0.40
C SER A 18 -19.58 23.68 -0.41
N THR A 19 -19.61 24.21 -1.64
CA THR A 19 -20.69 23.88 -2.57
C THR A 19 -20.61 22.42 -2.96
N ILE A 20 -21.69 21.86 -3.49
CA ILE A 20 -21.71 20.47 -3.97
C ILE A 20 -20.64 20.27 -5.04
N ARG A 21 -20.49 21.21 -5.96
CA ARG A 21 -19.49 21.13 -7.03
C ARG A 21 -18.08 21.17 -6.47
N ALA A 22 -17.79 22.12 -5.59
CA ALA A 22 -16.47 22.23 -4.97
C ALA A 22 -16.12 21.02 -4.13
N GLY A 23 -17.09 20.51 -3.34
CA GLY A 23 -16.92 19.30 -2.56
C GLY A 23 -16.67 18.07 -3.42
N GLY A 24 -17.39 17.98 -4.55
CA GLY A 24 -17.20 16.90 -5.50
C GLY A 24 -15.81 16.90 -6.12
N ASP A 25 -15.27 18.08 -6.43
CA ASP A 25 -13.90 18.20 -6.93
C ASP A 25 -12.88 17.68 -5.92
N LEU A 26 -13.05 18.00 -4.63
CA LEU A 26 -12.14 17.53 -3.58
C LEU A 26 -12.19 16.02 -3.45
N ILE A 27 -13.37 15.41 -3.55
CA ILE A 27 -13.53 13.96 -3.52
C ILE A 27 -12.81 13.33 -4.72
N ASN A 28 -13.04 13.88 -5.91
CA ASN A 28 -12.40 13.37 -7.12
C ASN A 28 -10.88 13.48 -7.05
N ASP A 29 -10.35 14.58 -6.53
CA ASP A 29 -8.92 14.76 -6.36
C ASP A 29 -8.33 13.69 -5.44
N ASN A 30 -9.01 13.38 -4.34
CA ASN A 30 -8.57 12.34 -3.41
C ASN A 30 -8.53 10.97 -4.09
N PHE A 31 -9.59 10.61 -4.82
CA PHE A 31 -9.63 9.33 -5.53
C PHE A 31 -8.61 9.28 -6.66
N ASN A 32 -8.43 10.38 -7.39
CA ASN A 32 -7.43 10.44 -8.45
C ASN A 32 -6.03 10.20 -7.88
N GLU A 33 -5.72 10.77 -6.72
CA GLU A 33 -4.44 10.58 -6.08
C GLU A 33 -4.25 9.13 -5.63
N ILE A 34 -5.26 8.55 -4.99
CA ILE A 34 -5.20 7.15 -4.53
C ILE A 34 -4.97 6.20 -5.71
N TYR A 35 -5.74 6.38 -6.78
CA TYR A 35 -5.62 5.51 -7.94
C TYR A 35 -4.30 5.70 -8.69
N SER A 36 -3.73 6.92 -8.66
CA SER A 36 -2.43 7.18 -9.27
C SER A 36 -1.28 6.55 -8.49
N TYR A 37 -1.35 6.58 -7.15
CA TYR A 37 -0.28 6.04 -6.32
C TYR A 37 -0.39 4.53 -6.11
N LEU A 38 -1.59 4.00 -5.99
CA LEU A 38 -1.82 2.57 -5.72
C LEU A 38 -2.25 1.80 -6.95
N GLY A 39 -2.20 2.42 -8.13
CA GLY A 39 -2.62 1.81 -9.36
C GLY A 39 -2.05 2.51 -10.57
N ASP A 40 -2.77 2.43 -11.69
CA ASP A 40 -2.37 3.02 -12.96
C ASP A 40 -3.11 4.33 -13.27
N GLY A 41 -3.85 4.86 -12.32
CA GLY A 41 -4.69 6.05 -12.50
C GLY A 41 -6.15 5.72 -12.77
N SER A 42 -6.44 4.51 -13.22
CA SER A 42 -7.82 4.05 -13.50
C SER A 42 -8.15 2.79 -12.71
N ASN A 43 -7.16 1.96 -12.46
CA ASN A 43 -7.33 0.69 -11.74
C ASN A 43 -6.32 0.62 -10.60
N LEU A 44 -6.73 0.06 -9.48
CA LEU A 44 -5.83 -0.21 -8.37
C LEU A 44 -5.01 -1.46 -8.67
N ASN A 45 -3.76 -1.47 -8.22
CA ASN A 45 -2.91 -2.65 -8.34
C ASN A 45 -3.37 -3.71 -7.34
N SER A 46 -3.38 -4.97 -7.77
CA SER A 46 -3.62 -6.09 -6.87
C SER A 46 -2.35 -6.47 -6.11
N ALA A 47 -1.18 -6.24 -6.70
CA ALA A 47 0.10 -6.58 -6.10
C ALA A 47 0.54 -5.50 -5.11
N LEU A 48 0.94 -5.93 -3.91
CA LEU A 48 1.53 -5.05 -2.91
C LEU A 48 2.96 -4.70 -3.28
N LEU A 49 3.73 -5.70 -3.70
CA LEU A 49 5.07 -5.52 -4.22
C LEU A 49 5.44 -6.72 -5.10
N THR A 50 6.45 -6.54 -5.93
CA THR A 50 7.00 -7.62 -6.74
C THR A 50 8.43 -7.87 -6.28
N ILE A 51 8.75 -9.14 -6.02
CA ILE A 51 10.11 -9.56 -5.67
C ILE A 51 10.72 -10.28 -6.84
N VAL A 52 12.03 -10.17 -6.97
CA VAL A 52 12.77 -10.74 -8.09
C VAL A 52 14.07 -11.32 -7.59
N ASP A 53 14.49 -12.44 -8.15
CA ASP A 53 15.78 -13.03 -7.83
C ASP A 53 16.86 -12.60 -8.85
N GLU A 54 18.07 -13.09 -8.65
CA GLU A 54 19.19 -12.74 -9.51
C GLU A 54 19.07 -13.28 -10.93
N SER A 55 18.17 -14.24 -11.13
CA SER A 55 17.88 -14.80 -12.46
C SER A 55 16.71 -14.11 -13.13
N SER A 56 16.22 -13.03 -12.53
CA SER A 56 15.08 -12.25 -13.03
C SER A 56 13.75 -12.99 -12.95
N THR A 57 13.64 -14.00 -12.10
CA THR A 57 12.37 -14.65 -11.82
C THR A 57 11.59 -13.79 -10.85
N GLU A 58 10.38 -13.43 -11.22
CA GLU A 58 9.56 -12.52 -10.44
C GLU A 58 8.38 -13.22 -9.79
N SER A 59 7.96 -12.69 -8.64
CA SER A 59 6.74 -13.12 -7.97
C SER A 59 6.07 -11.90 -7.35
N SER A 60 4.77 -11.80 -7.50
CA SER A 60 4.00 -10.70 -6.95
C SER A 60 3.38 -11.10 -5.63
N ILE A 61 3.48 -10.23 -4.63
CA ILE A 61 2.79 -10.38 -3.35
C ILE A 61 1.57 -9.48 -3.40
N ASN A 62 0.41 -10.08 -3.50
CA ASN A 62 -0.85 -9.35 -3.60
C ASN A 62 -1.33 -8.91 -2.21
N ILE A 63 -2.23 -7.93 -2.20
CA ILE A 63 -2.84 -7.48 -0.95
C ILE A 63 -3.52 -8.68 -0.28
N GLY A 64 -3.20 -8.89 1.00
CA GLY A 64 -3.72 -10.02 1.77
C GLY A 64 -2.86 -11.26 1.74
N GLU A 65 -1.86 -11.32 0.87
CA GLU A 65 -0.91 -12.44 0.83
C GLU A 65 0.27 -12.17 1.76
N ARG A 66 1.04 -13.21 2.00
CA ARG A 66 2.21 -13.15 2.88
C ARG A 66 3.48 -13.33 2.07
N LEU A 67 4.49 -12.53 2.37
CA LEU A 67 5.84 -12.75 1.88
C LEU A 67 6.52 -13.76 2.80
N ALA A 68 6.90 -14.92 2.27
CA ALA A 68 7.64 -15.93 3.01
C ALA A 68 9.12 -15.81 2.70
N ILE A 69 9.92 -15.68 3.75
CA ILE A 69 11.37 -15.72 3.65
C ILE A 69 11.82 -17.01 4.30
N THR A 70 12.25 -17.96 3.46
CA THR A 70 12.55 -19.31 3.92
C THR A 70 14.04 -19.57 3.78
N GLY A 71 14.60 -20.33 4.72
CA GLY A 71 15.97 -20.76 4.64
C GLY A 71 16.13 -21.93 3.67
N GLY A 72 17.22 -21.93 2.92
CA GLY A 72 17.65 -23.10 2.19
C GLY A 72 18.40 -24.06 3.11
N THR A 73 19.25 -24.91 2.52
CA THR A 73 20.05 -25.86 3.29
C THR A 73 20.93 -25.14 4.31
N ASN A 74 20.88 -25.57 5.58
CA ASN A 74 21.67 -25.04 6.69
C ASN A 74 21.34 -23.60 7.07
N LEU A 75 20.21 -23.07 6.61
CA LEU A 75 19.79 -21.72 6.94
C LEU A 75 18.36 -21.76 7.45
N THR A 76 18.12 -21.11 8.58
CA THR A 76 16.77 -21.01 9.17
C THR A 76 16.37 -19.56 9.26
N SER A 77 15.13 -19.27 8.89
CA SER A 77 14.52 -17.96 9.08
C SER A 77 13.57 -17.98 10.27
N ALA A 78 13.49 -16.87 10.98
CA ALA A 78 12.54 -16.71 12.07
C ALA A 78 12.08 -15.27 12.09
N VAL A 79 10.77 -15.08 12.32
CA VAL A 79 10.17 -13.75 12.42
C VAL A 79 9.76 -13.51 13.86
N SER A 80 10.17 -12.38 14.40
CA SER A 80 9.78 -11.94 15.73
C SER A 80 9.77 -10.43 15.78
N GLY A 81 8.71 -9.84 16.31
CA GLY A 81 8.50 -8.41 16.24
C GLY A 81 8.39 -8.02 14.77
N ASP A 82 9.13 -7.01 14.37
CA ASP A 82 9.15 -6.57 12.97
C ASP A 82 10.44 -7.01 12.27
N SER A 83 11.07 -8.06 12.76
CA SER A 83 12.37 -8.51 12.28
C SER A 83 12.32 -9.90 11.69
N VAL A 84 13.15 -10.11 10.66
CA VAL A 84 13.45 -11.44 10.14
C VAL A 84 14.89 -11.75 10.49
N ASN A 85 15.11 -12.84 11.22
CA ASN A 85 16.45 -13.31 11.58
C ASN A 85 16.82 -14.51 10.71
N LEU A 86 17.97 -14.46 10.13
CA LEU A 86 18.51 -15.56 9.32
C LEU A 86 19.69 -16.15 10.08
N THR A 87 19.63 -17.45 10.35
CA THR A 87 20.63 -18.15 11.17
C THR A 87 21.25 -19.29 10.39
N LEU A 88 22.57 -19.37 10.41
CA LEU A 88 23.28 -20.50 9.90
C LEU A 88 23.21 -21.63 10.92
N ASN A 89 22.63 -22.79 10.54
CA ASN A 89 22.30 -23.86 11.49
C ASN A 89 23.49 -24.67 11.96
N SER A 90 24.50 -24.82 11.12
CA SER A 90 25.66 -25.63 11.46
C SER A 90 26.86 -25.17 10.68
N SER A 91 28.06 -25.60 11.17
CA SER A 91 29.28 -25.40 10.42
C SER A 91 29.23 -26.22 9.16
N ILE A 92 29.74 -25.68 8.12
CA ILE A 92 29.87 -26.36 6.85
C ILE A 92 31.24 -26.99 6.73
#